data_7e731bcd13504fdae9912afbb484a085
#
_entry.id   7e731bcd13504fdae9912afbb484a085
#
_cell.length_a   1.000
_cell.length_b   1.000
_cell.length_c   1.000
_cell.angle_alpha   90.00
_cell.angle_beta   90.00
_cell.angle_gamma   90.00
#
_symmetry.space_group_name_H-M   'P 1'
#
loop_
_entity.id
_entity.type
_entity.pdbx_description
1 polymer ?
#
loop_
_entity_poly.entity_id
_entity_poly.type
_entity_poly.pdbx_seq_one_letter_code
_entity_poly.pdbx_strand_id
1 'polypeptide(L)'
;MNIIDKTDEELEAVAFPMWDDLIKYSNKGQYGKFILNFSYDLLLGLNEVELGKQFAKSELTRNLMPEYDFLGFIRRGEHVTCLFRVRSTKKEGEWLGRMVIGYERGEVKIFAASIF
;
A
#
# COMPACT_ATOMS: atom_id res chain seq x y z
N MET A 1 12.33 -17.83 -6.69
CA MET A 1 11.51 -17.55 -5.51
C MET A 1 10.31 -16.70 -5.91
N ASN A 2 9.12 -17.12 -5.55
CA ASN A 2 7.89 -16.40 -5.89
C ASN A 2 7.12 -16.09 -4.61
N ILE A 3 6.62 -14.86 -4.48
CA ILE A 3 5.90 -14.42 -3.29
C ILE A 3 4.60 -15.19 -3.07
N ILE A 4 3.99 -15.69 -4.13
CA ILE A 4 2.74 -16.48 -4.00
C ILE A 4 2.95 -17.79 -3.25
N ASP A 5 4.18 -18.24 -3.09
CA ASP A 5 4.51 -19.47 -2.37
C ASP A 5 4.54 -19.29 -0.85
N LYS A 6 4.46 -18.05 -0.37
CA LYS A 6 4.38 -17.78 1.06
C LYS A 6 3.01 -18.18 1.61
N THR A 7 3.01 -18.66 2.86
CA THR A 7 1.76 -18.90 3.58
C THR A 7 1.06 -17.58 3.89
N ASP A 8 -0.23 -17.63 4.24
CA ASP A 8 -0.97 -16.44 4.64
C ASP A 8 -0.31 -15.75 5.84
N GLU A 9 0.18 -16.53 6.83
CA GLU A 9 0.86 -15.98 7.99
C GLU A 9 2.15 -15.24 7.62
N GLU A 10 2.93 -15.80 6.69
CA GLU A 10 4.14 -15.17 6.20
C GLU A 10 3.82 -13.90 5.43
N LEU A 11 2.76 -13.92 4.62
CA LEU A 11 2.31 -12.73 3.88
C LEU A 11 1.84 -11.64 4.83
N GLU A 12 1.09 -11.98 5.87
CA GLU A 12 0.62 -11.01 6.87
C GLU A 12 1.81 -10.33 7.56
N ALA A 13 2.83 -11.11 7.92
CA ALA A 13 4.03 -10.58 8.58
C ALA A 13 4.78 -9.54 7.73
N VAL A 14 4.66 -9.62 6.41
CA VAL A 14 5.29 -8.67 5.47
C VAL A 14 4.34 -7.55 5.10
N ALA A 15 3.09 -7.89 4.77
CA ALA A 15 2.13 -6.95 4.21
C ALA A 15 1.61 -5.93 5.23
N PHE A 16 1.33 -6.36 6.45
CA PHE A 16 0.74 -5.48 7.45
C PHE A 16 1.66 -4.32 7.83
N PRO A 17 2.95 -4.55 8.14
CA PRO A 17 3.86 -3.43 8.39
C PRO A 17 3.99 -2.47 7.18
N MET A 18 3.97 -2.99 5.96
CA MET A 18 4.03 -2.17 4.74
C MET A 18 2.79 -1.29 4.61
N TRP A 19 1.61 -1.87 4.84
CA TRP A 19 0.35 -1.12 4.79
C TRP A 19 0.26 -0.07 5.90
N ASP A 20 0.67 -0.42 7.12
CA ASP A 20 0.74 0.49 8.25
C ASP A 20 1.61 1.71 7.92
N ASP A 21 2.76 1.48 7.30
CA ASP A 21 3.67 2.55 6.88
C ASP A 21 3.05 3.44 5.79
N LEU A 22 2.35 2.85 4.83
CA LEU A 22 1.66 3.62 3.80
C LEU A 22 0.64 4.57 4.42
N ILE A 23 -0.18 4.08 5.35
CA ILE A 23 -1.16 4.91 6.07
C ILE A 23 -0.46 6.01 6.84
N LYS A 24 0.55 5.66 7.62
CA LYS A 24 1.29 6.61 8.48
C LYS A 24 1.92 7.74 7.67
N TYR A 25 2.66 7.39 6.62
CA TYR A 25 3.39 8.40 5.85
C TYR A 25 2.48 9.19 4.92
N SER A 26 1.41 8.59 4.42
CA SER A 26 0.36 9.28 3.69
C SER A 26 -0.28 10.38 4.56
N ASN A 27 -0.69 10.01 5.78
CA ASN A 27 -1.31 10.96 6.72
C ASN A 27 -0.37 12.10 7.10
N LYS A 28 0.93 11.84 7.19
CA LYS A 28 1.93 12.84 7.54
C LYS A 28 2.40 13.68 6.36
N GLY A 29 2.01 13.31 5.14
CA GLY A 29 2.51 13.96 3.94
C GLY A 29 3.99 13.72 3.69
N GLN A 30 4.56 12.64 4.21
CA GLN A 30 5.97 12.29 4.07
C GLN A 30 6.17 11.36 2.86
N TYR A 31 6.13 11.95 1.67
CA TYR A 31 6.08 11.17 0.42
C TYR A 31 7.36 10.38 0.14
N GLY A 32 8.53 10.92 0.52
CA GLY A 32 9.79 10.19 0.38
C GLY A 32 9.82 8.90 1.19
N LYS A 33 9.24 8.91 2.38
CA LYS A 33 9.10 7.71 3.22
C LYS A 33 7.97 6.80 2.72
N PHE A 34 6.91 7.39 2.21
CA PHE A 34 5.77 6.67 1.63
C PHE A 34 6.22 5.73 0.49
N ILE A 35 7.16 6.17 -0.35
CA ILE A 35 7.61 5.41 -1.52
C ILE A 35 8.82 4.50 -1.27
N LEU A 36 9.32 4.42 -0.03
CA LEU A 36 10.55 3.67 0.28
C LEU A 36 10.50 2.20 -0.15
N ASN A 37 9.35 1.57 -0.06
CA ASN A 37 9.18 0.15 -0.39
C ASN A 37 8.60 -0.07 -1.80
N PHE A 38 8.52 0.97 -2.62
CA PHE A 38 8.00 0.86 -3.98
C PHE A 38 9.03 0.18 -4.88
N SER A 39 8.54 -0.67 -5.78
CA SER A 39 9.38 -1.28 -6.80
C SER A 39 9.93 -0.23 -7.75
N TYR A 40 11.04 -0.56 -8.42
CA TYR A 40 11.62 0.32 -9.43
C TYR A 40 10.62 0.63 -10.55
N ASP A 41 9.88 -0.40 -11.00
CA ASP A 41 8.87 -0.23 -12.06
C ASP A 41 7.77 0.75 -11.62
N LEU A 42 7.32 0.64 -10.38
CA LEU A 42 6.31 1.58 -9.86
C LEU A 42 6.88 3.00 -9.80
N LEU A 43 8.11 3.15 -9.33
CA LEU A 43 8.77 4.46 -9.23
C LEU A 43 8.99 5.12 -10.59
N LEU A 44 9.22 4.34 -11.65
CA LEU A 44 9.36 4.88 -13.01
C LEU A 44 8.10 5.61 -13.49
N GLY A 45 6.93 5.17 -13.01
CA GLY A 45 5.65 5.79 -13.36
C GLY A 45 5.24 6.91 -12.41
N LEU A 46 6.04 7.19 -11.37
CA LEU A 46 5.72 8.20 -10.37
C LEU A 46 6.69 9.36 -10.43
N ASN A 47 6.12 10.57 -10.30
CA ASN A 47 6.88 11.80 -10.11
C ASN A 47 6.54 12.31 -8.71
N GLU A 48 7.55 12.61 -7.88
CA GLU A 48 7.34 13.09 -6.51
C GLU A 48 6.48 14.35 -6.45
N VAL A 49 6.65 15.25 -7.41
CA VAL A 49 5.87 16.48 -7.48
C VAL A 49 4.40 16.17 -7.75
N GLU A 50 4.13 15.28 -8.72
CA GLU A 50 2.76 14.86 -9.04
C GLU A 50 2.13 14.06 -7.90
N LEU A 51 2.88 13.18 -7.27
CA LEU A 51 2.42 12.44 -6.10
C LEU A 51 2.05 13.40 -4.97
N GLY A 52 2.92 14.37 -4.70
CA GLY A 52 2.65 15.39 -3.69
C GLY A 52 1.39 16.21 -4.00
N LYS A 53 1.17 16.56 -5.27
CA LYS A 53 -0.06 17.25 -5.69
C LYS A 53 -1.30 16.39 -5.50
N GLN A 54 -1.23 15.10 -5.83
CA GLN A 54 -2.34 14.17 -5.63
C GLN A 54 -2.70 14.06 -4.14
N PHE A 55 -1.70 13.89 -3.27
CA PHE A 55 -1.93 13.81 -1.84
C PHE A 55 -2.47 15.11 -1.26
N ALA A 56 -1.96 16.25 -1.73
CA ALA A 56 -2.45 17.56 -1.27
C ALA A 56 -3.93 17.77 -1.59
N LYS A 57 -4.42 17.20 -2.69
CA LYS A 57 -5.83 17.28 -3.11
C LYS A 57 -6.70 16.19 -2.49
N SER A 58 -6.10 15.12 -2.00
CA SER A 58 -6.85 13.97 -1.48
C SER A 58 -7.02 14.08 0.03
N GLU A 59 -8.16 14.57 0.45
CA GLU A 59 -8.52 14.57 1.87
C GLU A 59 -8.56 13.14 2.42
N LEU A 60 -9.02 12.17 1.62
CA LEU A 60 -9.11 10.78 2.02
C LEU A 60 -7.74 10.19 2.38
N THR A 61 -6.77 10.28 1.48
CA THR A 61 -5.46 9.64 1.67
C THR A 61 -4.62 10.26 2.78
N ARG A 62 -4.95 11.47 3.21
CA ARG A 62 -4.26 12.18 4.29
C ARG A 62 -4.94 12.05 5.64
N ASN A 63 -6.09 11.40 5.70
CA ASN A 63 -6.91 11.29 6.91
C ASN A 63 -7.42 9.86 7.11
N LEU A 64 -6.58 8.87 6.83
CA LEU A 64 -6.93 7.48 7.04
C LEU A 64 -6.81 7.10 8.51
N MET A 65 -7.78 6.33 8.99
CA MET A 65 -7.68 5.73 10.32
C MET A 65 -6.53 4.73 10.32
N PRO A 66 -5.73 4.66 11.40
CA PRO A 66 -4.65 3.67 11.47
C PRO A 66 -5.18 2.24 11.58
N GLU A 67 -6.39 2.06 12.11
CA GLU A 67 -7.05 0.75 12.19
C GLU A 67 -7.75 0.44 10.88
N TYR A 68 -7.63 -0.80 10.43
CA TYR A 68 -8.27 -1.31 9.23
C TYR A 68 -8.67 -2.76 9.42
N ASP A 69 -9.52 -3.26 8.54
CA ASP A 69 -9.86 -4.68 8.50
C ASP A 69 -9.15 -5.33 7.33
N PHE A 70 -8.48 -6.44 7.59
CA PHE A 70 -7.87 -7.24 6.53
C PHE A 70 -8.94 -8.08 5.85
N LEU A 71 -9.02 -8.01 4.50
CA LEU A 71 -10.05 -8.72 3.74
C LEU A 71 -9.53 -9.99 3.06
N GLY A 72 -8.27 -10.06 2.73
CA GLY A 72 -7.69 -11.27 2.13
C GLY A 72 -6.55 -10.99 1.16
N PHE A 73 -5.95 -12.08 0.69
CA PHE A 73 -4.92 -12.07 -0.33
C PHE A 73 -5.45 -12.70 -1.61
N ILE A 74 -5.01 -12.18 -2.75
CA ILE A 74 -5.21 -12.80 -4.05
C ILE A 74 -3.83 -13.06 -4.64
N ARG A 75 -3.52 -14.33 -4.90
CA ARG A 75 -2.26 -14.76 -5.48
C ARG A 75 -2.43 -14.91 -6.98
N ARG A 76 -1.59 -14.22 -7.76
CA ARG A 76 -1.69 -14.27 -9.22
C ARG A 76 -0.34 -13.99 -9.86
N GLY A 77 0.16 -14.94 -10.65
CA GLY A 77 1.44 -14.79 -11.34
C GLY A 77 2.59 -14.74 -10.36
N GLU A 78 3.25 -13.59 -10.29
CA GLU A 78 4.40 -13.34 -9.42
C GLU A 78 4.09 -12.31 -8.33
N HIS A 79 2.82 -12.02 -8.12
CA HIS A 79 2.39 -10.98 -7.20
C HIS A 79 1.27 -11.46 -6.29
N VAL A 80 1.17 -10.79 -5.13
CA VAL A 80 0.05 -10.97 -4.22
C VAL A 80 -0.65 -9.63 -4.07
N THR A 81 -1.96 -9.62 -4.30
CA THR A 81 -2.80 -8.45 -4.03
C THR A 81 -3.36 -8.57 -2.62
N CYS A 82 -3.08 -7.57 -1.80
CA CYS A 82 -3.55 -7.49 -0.43
C CYS A 82 -4.74 -6.53 -0.38
N LEU A 83 -5.83 -6.96 0.24
CA LEU A 83 -7.07 -6.19 0.29
C LEU A 83 -7.41 -5.81 1.73
N PHE A 84 -7.74 -4.54 1.93
CA PHE A 84 -8.04 -3.98 3.24
C PHE A 84 -9.31 -3.12 3.17
N ARG A 85 -10.11 -3.14 4.25
CA ARG A 85 -11.19 -2.17 4.42
C ARG A 85 -10.63 -1.01 5.25
N VAL A 86 -10.68 0.19 4.69
CA VAL A 86 -10.14 1.39 5.36
C VAL A 86 -11.24 2.41 5.60
N ARG A 87 -11.02 3.26 6.59
CA ARG A 87 -11.93 4.33 6.99
C ARG A 87 -11.18 5.63 7.14
N SER A 88 -11.90 6.74 7.04
CA SER A 88 -11.34 8.07 7.19
C SER A 88 -11.68 8.65 8.57
N THR A 89 -10.78 9.47 9.11
CA THR A 89 -11.04 10.24 10.33
C THR A 89 -11.93 11.47 10.06
N LYS A 90 -12.08 11.85 8.80
CA LYS A 90 -12.79 13.09 8.41
C LYS A 90 -14.08 12.84 7.64
N LYS A 91 -14.24 11.68 7.03
CA LYS A 91 -15.38 11.37 6.18
C LYS A 91 -15.96 10.03 6.55
N GLU A 92 -17.28 9.97 6.68
CA GLU A 92 -17.99 8.74 6.98
C GLU A 92 -18.00 7.81 5.76
N GLY A 93 -17.87 6.51 6.00
CA GLY A 93 -17.89 5.49 4.97
C GLY A 93 -16.72 4.52 5.05
N GLU A 94 -16.69 3.60 4.09
CA GLU A 94 -15.65 2.58 3.98
C GLU A 94 -15.09 2.58 2.57
N TRP A 95 -13.80 2.29 2.45
CA TRP A 95 -13.11 2.22 1.16
C TRP A 95 -12.30 0.95 1.07
N LEU A 96 -12.01 0.54 -0.18
CA LEU A 96 -11.14 -0.59 -0.46
C LEU A 96 -9.70 -0.13 -0.60
N GLY A 97 -8.85 -0.57 0.31
CA GLY A 97 -7.41 -0.44 0.18
C GLY A 97 -6.84 -1.63 -0.56
N ARG A 98 -5.98 -1.37 -1.55
CA ARG A 98 -5.36 -2.40 -2.36
C ARG A 98 -3.87 -2.16 -2.45
N MET A 99 -3.09 -3.20 -2.14
CA MET A 99 -1.63 -3.14 -2.25
C MET A 99 -1.15 -4.41 -2.95
N VAL A 100 -0.38 -4.25 -4.01
CA VAL A 100 0.21 -5.38 -4.74
C VAL A 100 1.68 -5.48 -4.35
N ILE A 101 2.10 -6.66 -3.89
CA ILE A 101 3.48 -6.93 -3.49
C ILE A 101 4.08 -8.07 -4.32
N GLY A 102 5.40 -8.06 -4.43
CA GLY A 102 6.17 -9.07 -5.13
C GLY A 102 7.64 -8.94 -4.79
N TYR A 103 8.45 -9.86 -5.30
CA TYR A 103 9.90 -9.78 -5.14
C TYR A 103 10.54 -8.94 -6.24
N GLU A 104 11.49 -8.11 -5.83
CA GLU A 104 12.37 -7.38 -6.72
C GLU A 104 13.77 -7.48 -6.14
N ARG A 105 14.69 -8.10 -6.86
CA ARG A 105 16.08 -8.30 -6.41
C ARG A 105 16.17 -8.96 -5.03
N GLY A 106 15.32 -9.95 -4.77
CA GLY A 106 15.30 -10.70 -3.53
C GLY A 106 14.61 -10.02 -2.36
N GLU A 107 14.06 -8.83 -2.56
CA GLU A 107 13.32 -8.08 -1.53
C GLU A 107 11.87 -7.94 -1.91
N VAL A 108 11.00 -7.95 -0.90
CA VAL A 108 9.57 -7.68 -1.12
C VAL A 108 9.40 -6.18 -1.33
N LYS A 109 8.74 -5.83 -2.43
CA LYS A 109 8.46 -4.44 -2.79
C LYS A 109 6.98 -4.27 -3.14
N ILE A 110 6.53 -3.02 -3.13
CA ILE A 110 5.17 -2.64 -3.49
C ILE A 110 5.15 -2.28 -4.97
N PHE A 111 4.29 -2.97 -5.73
CA PHE A 111 4.15 -2.77 -7.17
C PHE A 111 2.92 -1.93 -7.53
N ALA A 112 1.97 -1.79 -6.62
CA ALA A 112 0.83 -0.90 -6.76
C ALA A 112 0.21 -0.64 -5.39
N ALA A 113 -0.38 0.53 -5.21
CA ALA A 113 -1.14 0.87 -4.01
C ALA A 113 -2.24 1.87 -4.41
N SER A 114 -3.46 1.62 -3.95
CA SER A 114 -4.60 2.46 -4.30
C SER A 114 -5.71 2.32 -3.26
N ILE A 115 -6.60 3.31 -3.26
CA ILE A 115 -7.82 3.30 -2.43
C ILE A 115 -8.99 3.66 -3.32
N PHE A 116 -10.04 2.87 -3.23
CA PHE A 116 -11.25 3.02 -4.06
C PHE A 116 -12.48 3.34 -3.24
#